data_d88b25287420a809317d7910c84afe25
#
_entry.id   d88b25287420a809317d7910c84afe25
#
_cell.length_a   1.000
_cell.length_b   1.000
_cell.length_c   1.000
_cell.angle_alpha   90.00
_cell.angle_beta   90.00
_cell.angle_gamma   90.00
#
_symmetry.space_group_name_H-M   'P 1'
#
loop_
_entity.id
_entity.type
_entity.pdbx_description
1 polymer ?
#
loop_
_entity_poly.entity_id
_entity_poly.type
_entity_poly.pdbx_seq_one_letter_code
_entity_poly.pdbx_strand_id
1 'polypeptide(L)'
;RNIWFVRHAQSEYNQKKLFTGWHDPQLTEHGINKAVELKEDLNGIDFDIVYSSPLKRALQTANILITNQEIIVDERLKERSYGDWSSKHKDEIKAEIGENGYRAARRGWETSPPNGESLQDVSIRVQSFLDELPKSGNILVVSHGNTIRAISVLFGVNNKTNVDSFEIKVGTILKI
;
A
#
# COMPACT_ATOMS: atom_id res chain seq x y z
N ARG A 1 -19.60 9.32 -3.37
CA ARG A 1 -18.14 9.26 -3.36
C ARG A 1 -17.67 7.87 -3.78
N ASN A 2 -16.75 7.79 -4.74
CA ASN A 2 -16.07 6.56 -5.11
C ASN A 2 -14.58 6.74 -4.84
N ILE A 3 -13.92 5.75 -4.27
CA ILE A 3 -12.48 5.79 -4.01
C ILE A 3 -11.82 4.55 -4.61
N TRP A 4 -10.79 4.78 -5.42
CA TRP A 4 -9.94 3.73 -5.98
C TRP A 4 -8.62 3.73 -5.23
N PHE A 5 -8.36 2.68 -4.45
CA PHE A 5 -7.08 2.45 -3.80
C PHE A 5 -6.23 1.56 -4.68
N VAL A 6 -5.12 2.07 -5.14
CA VAL A 6 -4.17 1.35 -5.99
C VAL A 6 -2.95 0.97 -5.18
N ARG A 7 -2.64 -0.33 -5.10
CA ARG A 7 -1.33 -0.75 -4.65
C ARG A 7 -0.31 -0.50 -5.75
N HIS A 8 0.81 0.18 -5.42
CA HIS A 8 1.90 0.43 -6.36
C HIS A 8 2.32 -0.84 -7.11
N ALA A 9 2.88 -0.71 -8.30
CA ALA A 9 3.42 -1.80 -9.10
C ALA A 9 4.71 -2.39 -8.50
N GLN A 10 5.27 -3.44 -9.10
CA GLN A 10 6.44 -4.14 -8.56
C GLN A 10 7.65 -3.20 -8.41
N SER A 11 8.21 -3.15 -7.19
CA SER A 11 9.49 -2.50 -6.89
C SER A 11 10.65 -3.50 -6.90
N GLU A 12 11.87 -2.98 -6.90
CA GLU A 12 13.10 -3.78 -6.80
C GLU A 12 13.11 -4.70 -5.56
N TYR A 13 12.61 -4.20 -4.40
CA TYR A 13 12.52 -5.00 -3.18
C TYR A 13 11.41 -6.06 -3.23
N ASN A 14 10.31 -5.79 -3.95
CA ASN A 14 9.31 -6.82 -4.20
C ASN A 14 9.91 -7.98 -5.01
N GLN A 15 10.65 -7.66 -6.08
CA GLN A 15 11.32 -8.65 -6.93
C GLN A 15 12.33 -9.50 -6.14
N LYS A 16 13.10 -8.86 -5.25
CA LYS A 16 14.12 -9.51 -4.41
C LYS A 16 13.53 -10.18 -3.16
N LYS A 17 12.22 -10.13 -2.93
CA LYS A 17 11.54 -10.65 -1.73
C LYS A 17 12.06 -10.06 -0.42
N LEU A 18 12.44 -8.79 -0.41
CA LEU A 18 12.88 -8.07 0.77
C LEU A 18 11.71 -7.35 1.44
N PHE A 19 11.78 -7.20 2.76
CA PHE A 19 10.91 -6.29 3.48
C PHE A 19 11.26 -4.85 3.09
N THR A 20 10.27 -4.07 2.64
CA THR A 20 10.50 -2.71 2.14
C THR A 20 10.21 -1.65 3.18
N GLY A 21 9.00 -1.62 3.71
CA GLY A 21 8.56 -0.59 4.65
C GLY A 21 8.79 0.81 4.09
N TRP A 22 9.53 1.63 4.83
CA TRP A 22 9.86 3.01 4.45
C TRP A 22 11.14 3.14 3.62
N HIS A 23 11.88 2.06 3.40
CA HIS A 23 12.94 2.06 2.39
C HIS A 23 12.35 2.40 1.02
N ASP A 24 13.12 3.04 0.18
CA ASP A 24 12.58 3.73 -0.98
C ASP A 24 13.12 3.25 -2.34
N PRO A 25 13.04 1.92 -2.63
CA PRO A 25 13.38 1.38 -3.93
C PRO A 25 12.38 1.86 -4.99
N GLN A 26 12.88 1.99 -6.22
CA GLN A 26 12.07 2.32 -7.38
C GLN A 26 11.34 1.11 -7.97
N LEU A 27 10.45 1.35 -8.94
CA LEU A 27 9.82 0.30 -9.72
C LEU A 27 10.84 -0.44 -10.58
N THR A 28 10.60 -1.73 -10.79
CA THR A 28 11.30 -2.50 -11.84
C THR A 28 10.71 -2.17 -13.21
N GLU A 29 11.40 -2.56 -14.29
CA GLU A 29 10.85 -2.46 -15.66
C GLU A 29 9.51 -3.21 -15.77
N HIS A 30 9.41 -4.42 -15.19
CA HIS A 30 8.15 -5.15 -15.11
C HIS A 30 7.07 -4.35 -14.38
N GLY A 31 7.42 -3.69 -13.27
CA GLY A 31 6.50 -2.82 -12.52
C GLY A 31 6.02 -1.63 -13.35
N ILE A 32 6.91 -0.99 -14.10
CA ILE A 32 6.55 0.12 -15.00
C ILE A 32 5.55 -0.36 -16.07
N ASN A 33 5.83 -1.47 -16.73
CA ASN A 33 4.95 -2.05 -17.75
C ASN A 33 3.57 -2.41 -17.16
N LYS A 34 3.56 -2.98 -15.96
CA LYS A 34 2.30 -3.29 -15.26
C LYS A 34 1.51 -2.04 -14.88
N ALA A 35 2.16 -0.96 -14.50
CA ALA A 35 1.49 0.32 -14.24
C ALA A 35 0.89 0.91 -15.52
N VAL A 36 1.56 0.76 -16.66
CA VAL A 36 1.00 1.17 -17.98
C VAL A 36 -0.24 0.36 -18.31
N GLU A 37 -0.25 -0.96 -18.10
CA GLU A 37 -1.45 -1.78 -18.28
C GLU A 37 -2.59 -1.34 -17.33
N LEU A 38 -2.27 -1.09 -16.06
CA LEU A 38 -3.23 -0.65 -15.06
C LEU A 38 -3.89 0.69 -15.40
N LYS A 39 -3.18 1.56 -16.13
CA LYS A 39 -3.75 2.81 -16.65
C LYS A 39 -4.95 2.56 -17.54
N GLU A 40 -4.93 1.50 -18.35
CA GLU A 40 -6.05 1.14 -19.22
C GLU A 40 -7.30 0.72 -18.42
N ASP A 41 -7.11 0.08 -17.27
CA ASP A 41 -8.21 -0.31 -16.36
C ASP A 41 -8.92 0.91 -15.74
N LEU A 42 -8.23 2.06 -15.70
CA LEU A 42 -8.75 3.33 -15.20
C LEU A 42 -9.23 4.26 -16.34
N ASN A 43 -9.13 3.83 -17.58
CA ASN A 43 -9.51 4.63 -18.72
C ASN A 43 -11.01 5.02 -18.67
N GLY A 44 -11.31 6.27 -19.01
CA GLY A 44 -12.67 6.82 -18.97
C GLY A 44 -13.19 7.19 -17.59
N ILE A 45 -12.35 7.09 -16.53
CA ILE A 45 -12.68 7.60 -15.21
C ILE A 45 -12.03 8.98 -15.03
N ASP A 46 -12.87 9.99 -14.86
CA ASP A 46 -12.41 11.32 -14.50
C ASP A 46 -12.26 11.40 -12.96
N PHE A 47 -11.03 11.53 -12.49
CA PHE A 47 -10.74 11.71 -11.07
C PHE A 47 -10.77 13.18 -10.71
N ASP A 48 -11.55 13.54 -9.68
CA ASP A 48 -11.60 14.91 -9.16
C ASP A 48 -10.34 15.24 -8.35
N ILE A 49 -9.74 14.23 -7.71
CA ILE A 49 -8.53 14.40 -6.90
C ILE A 49 -7.71 13.11 -6.87
N VAL A 50 -6.38 13.27 -6.86
CA VAL A 50 -5.42 12.15 -6.84
C VAL A 50 -4.44 12.34 -5.69
N TYR A 51 -4.34 11.32 -4.83
CA TYR A 51 -3.37 11.26 -3.74
C TYR A 51 -2.34 10.16 -3.97
N SER A 52 -1.14 10.36 -3.45
CA SER A 52 -0.10 9.32 -3.44
C SER A 52 0.71 9.34 -2.14
N SER A 53 1.16 8.16 -1.73
CA SER A 53 2.26 8.03 -0.79
C SER A 53 3.52 8.72 -1.33
N PRO A 54 4.37 9.33 -0.48
CA PRO A 54 5.63 9.96 -0.91
C PRO A 54 6.69 8.96 -1.37
N LEU A 55 6.54 7.67 -1.11
CA LEU A 55 7.53 6.67 -1.46
C LEU A 55 7.61 6.48 -2.99
N LYS A 56 8.83 6.42 -3.53
CA LYS A 56 9.11 6.42 -4.99
C LYS A 56 8.24 5.45 -5.78
N ARG A 57 8.12 4.20 -5.33
CA ARG A 57 7.32 3.19 -6.01
C ARG A 57 5.85 3.56 -6.17
N ALA A 58 5.27 4.26 -5.19
CA ALA A 58 3.90 4.75 -5.27
C ALA A 58 3.80 5.98 -6.17
N LEU A 59 4.70 6.96 -6.02
CA LEU A 59 4.75 8.14 -6.87
C LEU A 59 5.00 7.79 -8.34
N GLN A 60 5.93 6.88 -8.63
CA GLN A 60 6.16 6.42 -10.01
C GLN A 60 4.92 5.76 -10.59
N THR A 61 4.23 4.91 -9.81
CA THR A 61 2.96 4.31 -10.24
C THR A 61 1.93 5.41 -10.50
N ALA A 62 1.72 6.34 -9.58
CA ALA A 62 0.76 7.43 -9.71
C ALA A 62 1.03 8.31 -10.96
N ASN A 63 2.29 8.68 -11.20
CA ASN A 63 2.68 9.48 -12.37
C ASN A 63 2.48 8.76 -13.71
N ILE A 64 2.54 7.42 -13.72
CA ILE A 64 2.21 6.63 -14.92
C ILE A 64 0.70 6.61 -15.14
N LEU A 65 -0.08 6.42 -14.07
CA LEU A 65 -1.54 6.35 -14.15
C LEU A 65 -2.16 7.70 -14.55
N ILE A 66 -1.66 8.79 -13.98
CA ILE A 66 -2.22 10.13 -14.11
C ILE A 66 -1.18 11.09 -14.66
N THR A 67 -1.47 11.66 -15.82
CA THR A 67 -0.55 12.55 -16.53
C THR A 67 -1.11 13.97 -16.78
N ASN A 68 -2.37 14.20 -16.44
CA ASN A 68 -3.11 15.41 -16.78
C ASN A 68 -3.56 16.27 -15.60
N GLN A 69 -3.19 15.88 -14.38
CA GLN A 69 -3.51 16.65 -13.17
C GLN A 69 -2.45 16.47 -12.08
N GLU A 70 -2.50 17.31 -11.06
CA GLU A 70 -1.62 17.28 -9.90
C GLU A 70 -1.89 16.05 -9.04
N ILE A 71 -0.81 15.47 -8.49
CA ILE A 71 -0.84 14.41 -7.49
C ILE A 71 -0.49 15.00 -6.14
N ILE A 72 -1.42 14.93 -5.21
CA ILE A 72 -1.22 15.40 -3.83
C ILE A 72 -0.51 14.32 -3.03
N VAL A 73 0.66 14.65 -2.50
CA VAL A 73 1.45 13.72 -1.70
C VAL A 73 1.07 13.82 -0.24
N ASP A 74 0.80 12.66 0.40
CA ASP A 74 0.44 12.60 1.81
C ASP A 74 1.27 11.53 2.55
N GLU A 75 1.99 11.97 3.59
CA GLU A 75 2.86 11.13 4.43
C GLU A 75 2.09 10.00 5.14
N ARG A 76 0.83 10.21 5.45
CA ARG A 76 -0.05 9.22 6.11
C ARG A 76 -0.33 7.99 5.22
N LEU A 77 -0.05 8.09 3.92
CA LEU A 77 -0.21 7.00 2.96
C LEU A 77 1.02 6.10 2.81
N LYS A 78 2.11 6.36 3.54
CA LYS A 78 3.29 5.48 3.56
C LYS A 78 2.93 4.05 3.90
N GLU A 79 3.75 3.11 3.44
CA GLU A 79 3.66 1.71 3.83
C GLU A 79 3.88 1.53 5.35
N ARG A 80 3.43 0.43 5.89
CA ARG A 80 3.78 -0.04 7.21
C ARG A 80 5.30 -0.05 7.39
N SER A 81 5.81 0.56 8.45
CA SER A 81 7.21 0.43 8.81
C SER A 81 7.52 -1.00 9.25
N TYR A 82 8.54 -1.61 8.67
CA TYR A 82 9.01 -2.93 9.10
C TYR A 82 10.18 -2.85 10.11
N GLY A 83 10.57 -1.64 10.54
CA GLY A 83 11.60 -1.45 11.55
C GLY A 83 12.88 -2.20 11.22
N ASP A 84 13.34 -3.06 12.15
CA ASP A 84 14.60 -3.82 12.02
C ASP A 84 14.56 -4.89 10.93
N TRP A 85 13.40 -5.22 10.38
CA TRP A 85 13.27 -6.15 9.26
C TRP A 85 13.46 -5.51 7.89
N SER A 86 13.49 -4.20 7.82
CA SER A 86 13.69 -3.47 6.55
C SER A 86 14.97 -3.93 5.86
N SER A 87 14.88 -4.23 4.57
CA SER A 87 15.92 -4.81 3.70
C SER A 87 16.31 -6.26 4.00
N LYS A 88 15.73 -6.91 5.00
CA LYS A 88 15.96 -8.34 5.24
C LYS A 88 15.11 -9.20 4.29
N HIS A 89 15.63 -10.37 3.94
CA HIS A 89 14.91 -11.32 3.10
C HIS A 89 13.77 -11.97 3.87
N LYS A 90 12.60 -12.06 3.24
CA LYS A 90 11.40 -12.58 3.90
C LYS A 90 11.53 -14.04 4.34
N ASP A 91 12.22 -14.86 3.56
CA ASP A 91 12.41 -16.27 3.90
C ASP A 91 13.38 -16.47 5.07
N GLU A 92 14.36 -15.56 5.25
CA GLU A 92 15.27 -15.56 6.42
C GLU A 92 14.50 -15.26 7.71
N ILE A 93 13.70 -14.23 7.72
CA ILE A 93 12.87 -13.89 8.89
C ILE A 93 11.86 -15.01 9.19
N LYS A 94 11.25 -15.60 8.16
CA LYS A 94 10.32 -16.70 8.32
C LYS A 94 11.00 -17.94 8.92
N ALA A 95 12.22 -18.25 8.51
CA ALA A 95 13.02 -19.34 9.07
C ALA A 95 13.41 -19.08 10.52
N GLU A 96 13.70 -17.84 10.89
CA GLU A 96 14.10 -17.42 12.24
C GLU A 96 12.95 -17.50 13.26
N ILE A 97 11.75 -17.00 12.91
CA ILE A 97 10.63 -16.85 13.88
C ILE A 97 9.47 -17.84 13.65
N GLY A 98 9.54 -18.67 12.61
CA GLY A 98 8.50 -19.64 12.25
C GLY A 98 7.31 -19.02 11.50
N GLU A 99 6.49 -19.90 10.90
CA GLU A 99 5.35 -19.53 10.04
C GLU A 99 4.34 -18.63 10.76
N ASN A 100 3.90 -19.03 11.96
CA ASN A 100 2.87 -18.30 12.71
C ASN A 100 3.36 -16.93 13.17
N GLY A 101 4.58 -16.85 13.69
CA GLY A 101 5.20 -15.59 14.11
C GLY A 101 5.40 -14.64 12.94
N TYR A 102 5.89 -15.17 11.82
CA TYR A 102 6.08 -14.43 10.58
C TYR A 102 4.76 -13.84 10.04
N ARG A 103 3.70 -14.66 9.97
CA ARG A 103 2.39 -14.23 9.50
C ARG A 103 1.80 -13.13 10.41
N ALA A 104 1.83 -13.34 11.72
CA ALA A 104 1.34 -12.38 12.70
C ALA A 104 2.08 -11.04 12.60
N ALA A 105 3.41 -11.05 12.59
CA ALA A 105 4.20 -9.82 12.55
C ALA A 105 4.23 -9.16 11.16
N ARG A 106 4.02 -9.92 10.08
CA ARG A 106 3.96 -9.38 8.72
C ARG A 106 2.65 -8.66 8.41
N ARG A 107 1.51 -9.16 8.89
CA ARG A 107 0.17 -8.71 8.50
C ARG A 107 -0.84 -8.65 9.63
N GLY A 108 -0.46 -9.02 10.85
CA GLY A 108 -1.35 -9.03 12.00
C GLY A 108 -1.75 -7.62 12.43
N TRP A 109 -2.95 -7.52 13.01
CA TRP A 109 -3.51 -6.23 13.42
C TRP A 109 -2.73 -5.58 14.54
N GLU A 110 -2.41 -6.33 15.61
CA GLU A 110 -1.76 -5.81 16.83
C GLU A 110 -0.26 -6.08 16.89
N THR A 111 0.23 -7.05 16.11
CA THR A 111 1.64 -7.46 16.16
C THR A 111 2.48 -6.61 15.24
N SER A 112 3.62 -6.11 15.72
CA SER A 112 4.59 -5.34 14.93
C SER A 112 5.94 -6.05 14.81
N PRO A 113 6.70 -5.82 13.74
CA PRO A 113 8.12 -6.13 13.72
C PRO A 113 8.87 -5.31 14.78
N PRO A 114 10.06 -5.73 15.24
CA PRO A 114 10.87 -4.92 16.15
C PRO A 114 11.10 -3.51 15.59
N ASN A 115 10.76 -2.48 16.36
CA ASN A 115 10.85 -1.06 15.97
C ASN A 115 10.04 -0.68 14.73
N GLY A 116 9.03 -1.47 14.38
CA GLY A 116 8.13 -1.21 13.27
C GLY A 116 6.69 -0.90 13.73
N GLU A 117 5.79 -0.83 12.75
CA GLU A 117 4.35 -0.58 12.97
C GLU A 117 3.55 -1.88 12.96
N SER A 118 2.50 -1.96 13.77
CA SER A 118 1.36 -2.87 13.58
C SER A 118 0.41 -2.33 12.50
N LEU A 119 -0.55 -3.13 12.03
CA LEU A 119 -1.63 -2.61 11.18
C LEU A 119 -2.52 -1.63 11.93
N GLN A 120 -2.67 -1.79 13.24
CA GLN A 120 -3.40 -0.84 14.08
C GLN A 120 -2.73 0.54 14.08
N ASP A 121 -1.39 0.61 14.19
CA ASP A 121 -0.65 1.87 14.10
C ASP A 121 -0.87 2.54 12.74
N VAL A 122 -0.79 1.77 11.65
CA VAL A 122 -1.10 2.27 10.31
C VAL A 122 -2.53 2.79 10.23
N SER A 123 -3.50 2.07 10.82
CA SER A 123 -4.92 2.47 10.77
C SER A 123 -5.17 3.83 11.43
N ILE A 124 -4.46 4.14 12.51
CA ILE A 124 -4.60 5.42 13.22
C ILE A 124 -4.22 6.60 12.32
N ARG A 125 -3.04 6.54 11.68
CA ARG A 125 -2.61 7.63 10.79
C ARG A 125 -3.43 7.72 9.51
N VAL A 126 -3.88 6.60 8.99
CA VAL A 126 -4.70 6.56 7.78
C VAL A 126 -6.12 7.03 8.05
N GLN A 127 -6.69 6.77 9.24
CA GLN A 127 -8.01 7.27 9.62
C GLN A 127 -8.06 8.80 9.51
N SER A 128 -7.03 9.50 10.02
CA SER A 128 -6.98 10.97 9.91
C SER A 128 -6.94 11.47 8.46
N PHE A 129 -6.29 10.73 7.56
CA PHE A 129 -6.32 11.04 6.12
C PHE A 129 -7.72 10.83 5.53
N LEU A 130 -8.39 9.72 5.87
CA LEU A 130 -9.72 9.39 5.35
C LEU A 130 -10.79 10.39 5.82
N ASP A 131 -10.65 10.91 7.03
CA ASP A 131 -11.58 11.90 7.61
C ASP A 131 -11.55 13.24 6.87
N GLU A 132 -10.41 13.58 6.25
CA GLU A 132 -10.20 14.79 5.47
C GLU A 132 -10.59 14.65 3.99
N LEU A 133 -10.85 13.43 3.51
CA LEU A 133 -11.22 13.23 2.11
C LEU A 133 -12.53 13.92 1.74
N PRO A 134 -12.65 14.43 0.50
CA PRO A 134 -13.91 14.95 -0.03
C PRO A 134 -15.06 13.97 0.16
N LYS A 135 -16.24 14.48 0.47
CA LYS A 135 -17.44 13.65 0.72
C LYS A 135 -18.16 13.19 -0.56
N SER A 136 -17.73 13.69 -1.72
CA SER A 136 -18.28 13.36 -3.04
C SER A 136 -17.17 13.28 -4.07
N GLY A 137 -17.50 12.81 -5.28
CA GLY A 137 -16.56 12.73 -6.40
C GLY A 137 -15.80 11.40 -6.49
N ASN A 138 -14.91 11.34 -7.47
CA ASN A 138 -14.04 10.22 -7.77
C ASN A 138 -12.62 10.51 -7.27
N ILE A 139 -12.12 9.69 -6.37
CA ILE A 139 -10.83 9.88 -5.69
C ILE A 139 -9.92 8.71 -6.03
N LEU A 140 -8.70 8.99 -6.49
CA LEU A 140 -7.66 8.00 -6.66
C LEU A 140 -6.63 8.12 -5.53
N VAL A 141 -6.26 7.00 -4.92
CA VAL A 141 -5.26 6.94 -3.86
C VAL A 141 -4.24 5.85 -4.19
N VAL A 142 -3.01 6.24 -4.49
CA VAL A 142 -1.92 5.27 -4.75
C VAL A 142 -1.09 5.06 -3.50
N SER A 143 -1.05 3.83 -3.02
CA SER A 143 -0.44 3.49 -1.74
C SER A 143 0.13 2.06 -1.73
N HIS A 144 0.10 1.37 -0.61
CA HIS A 144 0.84 0.14 -0.33
C HIS A 144 -0.06 -0.96 0.23
N GLY A 145 0.44 -2.19 0.19
CA GLY A 145 -0.34 -3.36 0.56
C GLY A 145 -0.90 -3.34 1.99
N ASN A 146 -0.08 -3.04 2.99
CA ASN A 146 -0.58 -3.00 4.37
C ASN A 146 -1.40 -1.75 4.68
N THR A 147 -1.07 -0.63 4.07
CA THR A 147 -1.87 0.59 4.18
C THR A 147 -3.28 0.36 3.64
N ILE A 148 -3.43 -0.26 2.47
CA ILE A 148 -4.73 -0.62 1.91
C ILE A 148 -5.43 -1.71 2.74
N ARG A 149 -4.69 -2.64 3.36
CA ARG A 149 -5.29 -3.59 4.34
C ARG A 149 -5.91 -2.87 5.53
N ALA A 150 -5.19 -1.93 6.12
CA ALA A 150 -5.73 -1.12 7.23
C ALA A 150 -7.00 -0.36 6.79
N ILE A 151 -6.96 0.26 5.60
CA ILE A 151 -8.11 0.94 4.99
C ILE A 151 -9.30 -0.03 4.81
N SER A 152 -9.07 -1.25 4.34
CA SER A 152 -10.14 -2.24 4.14
C SER A 152 -10.87 -2.60 5.44
N VAL A 153 -10.18 -2.59 6.57
CA VAL A 153 -10.78 -2.78 7.90
C VAL A 153 -11.59 -1.55 8.32
N LEU A 154 -11.06 -0.36 8.10
CA LEU A 154 -11.75 0.90 8.44
C LEU A 154 -13.06 1.08 7.66
N PHE A 155 -13.12 0.61 6.42
CA PHE A 155 -14.35 0.61 5.60
C PHE A 155 -15.24 -0.63 5.79
N GLY A 156 -14.88 -1.56 6.68
CA GLY A 156 -15.67 -2.77 6.93
C GLY A 156 -15.64 -3.80 5.79
N VAL A 157 -14.73 -3.66 4.83
CA VAL A 157 -14.49 -4.66 3.76
C VAL A 157 -13.85 -5.91 4.33
N ASN A 158 -13.05 -5.74 5.37
CA ASN A 158 -12.40 -6.80 6.15
C ASN A 158 -12.58 -6.56 7.64
N ASN A 159 -12.15 -7.52 8.46
CA ASN A 159 -12.10 -7.37 9.91
C ASN A 159 -10.68 -7.63 10.45
N LYS A 160 -10.46 -7.25 11.70
CA LYS A 160 -9.15 -7.32 12.37
C LYS A 160 -8.61 -8.75 12.50
N THR A 161 -9.48 -9.75 12.54
CA THR A 161 -9.10 -11.15 12.78
C THR A 161 -8.66 -11.89 11.52
N ASN A 162 -9.11 -11.47 10.34
CA ASN A 162 -8.80 -12.13 9.07
C ASN A 162 -8.06 -11.26 8.05
N VAL A 163 -7.75 -10.02 8.39
CA VAL A 163 -7.05 -9.08 7.50
C VAL A 163 -5.65 -9.57 7.09
N ASP A 164 -5.02 -10.40 7.90
CA ASP A 164 -3.72 -11.00 7.62
C ASP A 164 -3.74 -11.93 6.39
N SER A 165 -4.89 -12.54 6.08
CA SER A 165 -5.10 -13.40 4.91
C SER A 165 -5.59 -12.64 3.67
N PHE A 166 -5.99 -11.38 3.80
CA PHE A 166 -6.46 -10.58 2.68
C PHE A 166 -5.30 -10.23 1.73
N GLU A 167 -5.31 -10.82 0.54
CA GLU A 167 -4.26 -10.61 -0.46
C GLU A 167 -4.56 -9.38 -1.32
N ILE A 168 -3.60 -8.46 -1.37
CA ILE A 168 -3.59 -7.31 -2.27
C ILE A 168 -2.29 -7.38 -3.08
N LYS A 169 -2.36 -7.84 -4.31
CA LYS A 169 -1.20 -7.97 -5.19
C LYS A 169 -0.68 -6.60 -5.64
N VAL A 170 0.61 -6.49 -5.95
CA VAL A 170 1.18 -5.27 -6.57
C VAL A 170 0.45 -4.96 -7.87
N GLY A 171 0.21 -3.68 -8.15
CA GLY A 171 -0.49 -3.26 -9.35
C GLY A 171 -1.96 -3.72 -9.41
N THR A 172 -2.67 -3.70 -8.28
CA THR A 172 -4.11 -3.98 -8.22
C THR A 172 -4.89 -2.82 -7.63
N ILE A 173 -6.18 -2.80 -7.92
CA ILE A 173 -7.14 -1.76 -7.50
C ILE A 173 -8.14 -2.38 -6.54
N LEU A 174 -8.40 -1.67 -5.44
CA LEU A 174 -9.55 -1.89 -4.55
C LEU A 174 -10.47 -0.67 -4.67
N LYS A 175 -11.68 -0.85 -5.17
CA LYS A 175 -12.69 0.20 -5.24
C LYS A 175 -13.63 0.12 -4.04
N ILE A 176 -13.88 1.25 -3.39
CA ILE A 176 -14.80 1.43 -2.26
C ILE A 176 -15.73 2.60 -2.54
#